data_ca0d1407eb723694510f7b6744f2ad94
#
_entry.id   ca0d1407eb723694510f7b6744f2ad94
#
_cell.length_a   1.000
_cell.length_b   1.000
_cell.length_c   1.000
_cell.angle_alpha   90.00
_cell.angle_beta   90.00
_cell.angle_gamma   90.00
#
_symmetry.space_group_name_H-M   'P 1'
#
loop_
_entity.id
_entity.type
_entity.pdbx_description
1 polymer ?
#
loop_
_entity_poly.entity_id
_entity_poly.type
_entity_poly.pdbx_seq_one_letter_code
_entity_poly.pdbx_strand_id
1 'polypeptide(L)'
;MAIELSLQCHRAYGMDGIIMFSDILTPLPTLGIDFDVVKGIGPVISTEVRSEEDVKKLKDVESVNFDETLPFIREILGSLSKEAEDANTSLIGFVGAPFTLAAYTVEGKSSKHCLRTKKMMMADECGSSKAMSLFLDKLATMIGNYGCHQIECGAQVIQVFESWAHQLSPKQFEEFAKPAAQKAIKIMKEKYPDVPVIYFANGGSSYLELQKDMGADMIAVDWSVDMAQARKILGSDIPISGNIDPTILFGSKEQIEQAVRDCIDKAGGPGKHLLNLGHGVMQGTPEEAVGWLVDECKRYKGKDA
;
A
#
# COMPACT_ATOMS: atom_id res chain seq x y z
N MET A 1 -21.62 -5.53 -1.49
CA MET A 1 -21.14 -4.13 -1.69
C MET A 1 -19.66 -4.10 -2.01
N ALA A 2 -18.73 -4.59 -1.15
CA ALA A 2 -17.28 -4.55 -1.43
C ALA A 2 -16.88 -5.22 -2.76
N ILE A 3 -17.43 -6.38 -3.08
CA ILE A 3 -17.21 -7.08 -4.38
C ILE A 3 -17.57 -6.17 -5.54
N GLU A 4 -18.78 -5.56 -5.52
CA GLU A 4 -19.23 -4.67 -6.59
C GLU A 4 -18.31 -3.45 -6.74
N LEU A 5 -17.94 -2.80 -5.64
CA LEU A 5 -17.02 -1.66 -5.67
C LEU A 5 -15.64 -2.02 -6.23
N SER A 6 -15.13 -3.22 -5.92
CA SER A 6 -13.86 -3.72 -6.45
C SER A 6 -13.89 -3.93 -7.97
N LEU A 7 -15.03 -4.31 -8.51
CA LEU A 7 -15.20 -4.62 -9.94
C LEU A 7 -15.49 -3.40 -10.82
N GLN A 8 -16.00 -2.30 -10.25
CA GLN A 8 -16.47 -1.14 -11.02
C GLN A 8 -15.41 -0.57 -11.96
N CYS A 9 -14.18 -0.33 -11.43
CA CYS A 9 -13.10 0.23 -12.26
C CYS A 9 -12.67 -0.73 -13.38
N HIS A 10 -12.59 -2.03 -13.09
CA HIS A 10 -12.28 -3.02 -14.11
C HIS A 10 -13.34 -3.08 -15.20
N ARG A 11 -14.61 -3.11 -14.81
CA ARG A 11 -15.74 -3.14 -15.76
C ARG A 11 -15.85 -1.88 -16.61
N ALA A 12 -15.55 -0.71 -16.02
CA ALA A 12 -15.62 0.57 -16.72
C ALA A 12 -14.45 0.80 -17.69
N TYR A 13 -13.23 0.39 -17.32
CA TYR A 13 -12.00 0.77 -18.03
C TYR A 13 -11.16 -0.42 -18.50
N GLY A 14 -11.49 -1.65 -18.11
CA GLY A 14 -10.71 -2.85 -18.47
C GLY A 14 -9.28 -2.78 -17.90
N MET A 15 -9.15 -2.48 -16.62
CA MET A 15 -7.86 -2.49 -15.91
C MET A 15 -7.23 -3.88 -15.93
N ASP A 16 -5.89 -3.95 -15.93
CA ASP A 16 -5.14 -5.21 -15.89
C ASP A 16 -5.04 -5.81 -14.48
N GLY A 17 -5.68 -5.19 -13.49
CA GLY A 17 -5.77 -5.65 -12.11
C GLY A 17 -7.05 -5.22 -11.43
N ILE A 18 -7.60 -6.12 -10.62
CA ILE A 18 -8.72 -5.85 -9.71
C ILE A 18 -8.16 -5.79 -8.30
N ILE A 19 -8.35 -4.66 -7.60
CA ILE A 19 -7.97 -4.56 -6.20
C ILE A 19 -9.19 -4.79 -5.30
N MET A 20 -9.01 -5.59 -4.24
CA MET A 20 -10.07 -5.76 -3.24
C MET A 20 -10.37 -4.42 -2.56
N PHE A 21 -11.61 -3.93 -2.62
CA PHE A 21 -12.02 -2.73 -1.88
C PHE A 21 -12.14 -3.03 -0.39
N SER A 22 -11.25 -2.42 0.41
CA SER A 22 -11.19 -2.59 1.87
C SER A 22 -10.49 -1.38 2.51
N ASP A 23 -10.36 -1.37 3.84
CA ASP A 23 -9.57 -0.39 4.58
C ASP A 23 -8.26 -1.03 5.06
N ILE A 24 -7.15 -0.27 5.05
CA ILE A 24 -5.85 -0.74 5.55
C ILE A 24 -5.89 -1.10 7.05
N LEU A 25 -6.84 -0.55 7.81
CA LEU A 25 -7.03 -0.79 9.24
C LEU A 25 -7.83 -2.07 9.53
N THR A 26 -8.43 -2.69 8.51
CA THR A 26 -9.26 -3.90 8.64
C THR A 26 -8.67 -5.00 9.55
N PRO A 27 -7.37 -5.29 9.57
CA PRO A 27 -6.83 -6.34 10.43
C PRO A 27 -6.62 -5.92 11.90
N LEU A 28 -6.69 -4.64 12.27
CA LEU A 28 -6.42 -4.17 13.63
C LEU A 28 -7.31 -4.79 14.72
N PRO A 29 -8.63 -5.00 14.51
CA PRO A 29 -9.50 -5.64 15.50
C PRO A 29 -9.08 -7.07 15.85
N THR A 30 -8.32 -7.74 15.00
CA THR A 30 -7.80 -9.08 15.31
C THR A 30 -6.83 -9.06 16.50
N LEU A 31 -6.15 -7.93 16.72
CA LEU A 31 -5.28 -7.70 17.89
C LEU A 31 -6.02 -7.06 19.07
N GLY A 32 -7.31 -6.74 18.92
CA GLY A 32 -8.08 -6.01 19.93
C GLY A 32 -7.92 -4.48 19.83
N ILE A 33 -7.52 -3.97 18.67
CA ILE A 33 -7.45 -2.54 18.37
C ILE A 33 -8.69 -2.17 17.59
N ASP A 34 -9.71 -1.68 18.27
CA ASP A 34 -10.98 -1.32 17.66
C ASP A 34 -10.93 0.07 17.02
N PHE A 35 -11.59 0.22 15.90
CA PHE A 35 -11.77 1.50 15.21
C PHE A 35 -13.16 1.62 14.58
N ASP A 36 -13.56 2.85 14.30
CA ASP A 36 -14.78 3.15 13.57
C ASP A 36 -14.50 4.22 12.51
N VAL A 37 -15.33 4.30 11.47
CA VAL A 37 -15.23 5.30 10.41
C VAL A 37 -16.28 6.38 10.64
N VAL A 38 -15.84 7.52 11.14
CA VAL A 38 -16.71 8.65 11.47
C VAL A 38 -16.85 9.58 10.26
N LYS A 39 -18.08 9.84 9.84
CA LYS A 39 -18.37 10.73 8.70
C LYS A 39 -17.72 12.11 8.88
N GLY A 40 -16.93 12.53 7.90
CA GLY A 40 -16.22 13.82 7.89
C GLY A 40 -14.92 13.87 8.71
N ILE A 41 -14.59 12.80 9.45
CA ILE A 41 -13.34 12.69 10.22
C ILE A 41 -12.45 11.59 9.64
N GLY A 42 -13.05 10.50 9.14
CA GLY A 42 -12.35 9.29 8.72
C GLY A 42 -12.20 8.27 9.87
N PRO A 43 -11.19 7.39 9.81
CA PRO A 43 -10.95 6.40 10.83
C PRO A 43 -10.62 7.02 12.20
N VAL A 44 -11.27 6.50 13.25
CA VAL A 44 -11.02 6.87 14.65
C VAL A 44 -10.76 5.59 15.43
N ILE A 45 -9.59 5.50 16.05
CA ILE A 45 -9.18 4.35 16.84
C ILE A 45 -9.69 4.51 18.28
N SER A 46 -10.41 3.53 18.77
CA SER A 46 -10.93 3.51 20.15
C SER A 46 -9.91 2.96 21.15
N THR A 47 -9.04 2.05 20.70
CA THR A 47 -8.01 1.42 21.51
C THR A 47 -6.64 2.01 21.18
N GLU A 48 -6.23 3.03 21.95
CA GLU A 48 -4.94 3.69 21.75
C GLU A 48 -3.81 2.86 22.37
N VAL A 49 -2.67 2.76 21.66
CA VAL A 49 -1.46 2.06 22.14
C VAL A 49 -0.33 3.07 22.23
N ARG A 50 0.12 3.36 23.46
CA ARG A 50 1.10 4.43 23.72
C ARG A 50 2.22 4.02 24.68
N SER A 51 2.17 2.81 25.23
CA SER A 51 3.14 2.29 26.17
C SER A 51 3.46 0.82 25.91
N GLU A 52 4.55 0.32 26.48
CA GLU A 52 4.89 -1.10 26.43
C GLU A 52 3.79 -1.98 27.07
N GLU A 53 3.13 -1.48 28.13
CA GLU A 53 2.03 -2.16 28.78
C GLU A 53 0.80 -2.26 27.88
N ASP A 54 0.52 -1.24 27.08
CA ASP A 54 -0.58 -1.30 26.10
C ASP A 54 -0.29 -2.32 25.00
N VAL A 55 0.95 -2.39 24.51
CA VAL A 55 1.37 -3.43 23.54
C VAL A 55 1.20 -4.83 24.10
N LYS A 56 1.54 -5.04 25.38
CA LYS A 56 1.40 -6.34 26.07
C LYS A 56 -0.05 -6.78 26.29
N LYS A 57 -1.00 -5.83 26.34
CA LYS A 57 -2.44 -6.13 26.45
C LYS A 57 -3.06 -6.57 25.12
N LEU A 58 -2.42 -6.29 23.99
CA LEU A 58 -2.91 -6.73 22.69
C LEU A 58 -2.88 -8.26 22.59
N LYS A 59 -3.84 -8.82 21.87
CA LYS A 59 -3.91 -10.27 21.62
C LYS A 59 -2.60 -10.77 21.03
N ASP A 60 -2.28 -12.00 21.31
CA ASP A 60 -1.13 -12.67 20.73
C ASP A 60 -1.38 -12.92 19.23
N VAL A 61 -0.39 -12.57 18.39
CA VAL A 61 -0.51 -12.73 16.94
C VAL A 61 -0.66 -14.19 16.53
N GLU A 62 -0.04 -15.11 17.29
CA GLU A 62 -0.13 -16.55 17.04
C GLU A 62 -1.53 -17.10 17.30
N SER A 63 -2.34 -16.42 18.14
CA SER A 63 -3.71 -16.80 18.43
C SER A 63 -4.74 -16.24 17.43
N VAL A 64 -4.31 -15.40 16.47
CA VAL A 64 -5.21 -14.77 15.51
C VAL A 64 -5.67 -15.77 14.46
N ASN A 65 -6.99 -15.95 14.38
CA ASN A 65 -7.65 -16.69 13.31
C ASN A 65 -8.42 -15.68 12.44
N PHE A 66 -7.91 -15.40 11.23
CA PHE A 66 -8.55 -14.44 10.32
C PHE A 66 -9.90 -14.92 9.78
N ASP A 67 -10.10 -16.23 9.61
CA ASP A 67 -11.38 -16.77 9.15
C ASP A 67 -12.49 -16.57 10.18
N GLU A 68 -12.16 -16.57 11.46
CA GLU A 68 -13.13 -16.32 12.55
C GLU A 68 -13.35 -14.82 12.77
N THR A 69 -12.28 -14.02 12.69
CA THR A 69 -12.34 -12.58 13.02
C THR A 69 -12.73 -11.71 11.84
N LEU A 70 -12.37 -12.10 10.61
CA LEU A 70 -12.61 -11.38 9.35
C LEU A 70 -13.19 -12.31 8.27
N PRO A 71 -14.29 -13.05 8.54
CA PRO A 71 -14.81 -14.07 7.61
C PRO A 71 -15.18 -13.51 6.22
N PHE A 72 -15.55 -12.23 6.16
CA PHE A 72 -15.90 -11.55 4.92
C PHE A 72 -14.74 -11.41 3.94
N ILE A 73 -13.48 -11.46 4.41
CA ILE A 73 -12.29 -11.36 3.54
C ILE A 73 -12.24 -12.57 2.59
N ARG A 74 -12.44 -13.79 3.12
CA ARG A 74 -12.46 -15.00 2.31
C ARG A 74 -13.61 -14.99 1.29
N GLU A 75 -14.78 -14.52 1.68
CA GLU A 75 -15.93 -14.39 0.78
C GLU A 75 -15.65 -13.41 -0.35
N ILE A 76 -15.13 -12.21 -0.01
CA ILE A 76 -14.85 -11.15 -0.99
C ILE A 76 -13.75 -11.62 -1.96
N LEU A 77 -12.60 -12.05 -1.46
CA LEU A 77 -11.47 -12.44 -2.30
C LEU A 77 -11.79 -13.68 -3.14
N GLY A 78 -12.48 -14.68 -2.56
CA GLY A 78 -12.90 -15.87 -3.31
C GLY A 78 -13.88 -15.56 -4.45
N SER A 79 -14.76 -14.56 -4.27
CA SER A 79 -15.63 -14.08 -5.33
C SER A 79 -14.87 -13.29 -6.40
N LEU A 80 -13.98 -12.39 -5.96
CA LEU A 80 -13.16 -11.57 -6.88
C LEU A 80 -12.15 -12.42 -7.66
N SER A 81 -11.62 -13.49 -7.08
CA SER A 81 -10.69 -14.40 -7.74
C SER A 81 -11.32 -15.06 -8.97
N LYS A 82 -12.59 -15.48 -8.87
CA LYS A 82 -13.34 -16.05 -10.00
C LYS A 82 -13.57 -15.00 -11.10
N GLU A 83 -13.99 -13.79 -10.71
CA GLU A 83 -14.20 -12.69 -11.67
C GLU A 83 -12.88 -12.30 -12.37
N ALA A 84 -11.76 -12.30 -11.65
CA ALA A 84 -10.44 -12.01 -12.20
C ALA A 84 -9.97 -13.11 -13.18
N GLU A 85 -10.21 -14.38 -12.86
CA GLU A 85 -9.92 -15.51 -13.73
C GLU A 85 -10.76 -15.44 -15.02
N ASP A 86 -12.07 -15.22 -14.92
CA ASP A 86 -12.98 -15.09 -16.07
C ASP A 86 -12.59 -13.89 -16.95
N ALA A 87 -12.11 -12.80 -16.36
CA ALA A 87 -11.68 -11.60 -17.07
C ALA A 87 -10.22 -11.68 -17.57
N ASN A 88 -9.49 -12.75 -17.28
CA ASN A 88 -8.05 -12.90 -17.56
C ASN A 88 -7.22 -11.71 -17.04
N THR A 89 -7.48 -11.31 -15.80
CA THR A 89 -6.80 -10.22 -15.09
C THR A 89 -6.28 -10.70 -13.73
N SER A 90 -5.51 -9.87 -13.02
CA SER A 90 -4.93 -10.24 -11.72
C SER A 90 -5.75 -9.68 -10.56
N LEU A 91 -5.92 -10.48 -9.50
CA LEU A 91 -6.50 -10.04 -8.24
C LEU A 91 -5.40 -9.54 -7.31
N ILE A 92 -5.51 -8.28 -6.91
CA ILE A 92 -4.57 -7.61 -6.00
C ILE A 92 -5.21 -7.53 -4.61
N GLY A 93 -4.58 -8.18 -3.63
CA GLY A 93 -4.79 -7.94 -2.23
C GLY A 93 -3.90 -6.79 -1.74
N PHE A 94 -4.19 -6.23 -0.58
CA PHE A 94 -3.32 -5.21 0.00
C PHE A 94 -3.35 -5.19 1.52
N VAL A 95 -2.29 -4.62 2.09
CA VAL A 95 -2.15 -4.42 3.53
C VAL A 95 -1.57 -3.04 3.82
N GLY A 96 -1.95 -2.45 4.94
CA GLY A 96 -1.24 -1.29 5.46
C GLY A 96 0.11 -1.71 6.03
N ALA A 97 1.16 -0.94 5.79
CA ALA A 97 2.47 -1.20 6.38
C ALA A 97 2.45 -1.01 7.91
N PRO A 98 3.31 -1.72 8.65
CA PRO A 98 3.28 -1.68 10.12
C PRO A 98 3.41 -0.29 10.72
N PHE A 99 4.28 0.58 10.18
CA PHE A 99 4.41 1.95 10.68
C PHE A 99 3.15 2.78 10.43
N THR A 100 2.53 2.67 9.26
CA THR A 100 1.25 3.34 8.97
C THR A 100 0.19 2.96 9.98
N LEU A 101 0.03 1.66 10.29
CA LEU A 101 -0.94 1.17 11.27
C LEU A 101 -0.60 1.60 12.70
N ALA A 102 0.69 1.56 13.06
CA ALA A 102 1.14 2.06 14.36
C ALA A 102 0.82 3.54 14.53
N ALA A 103 1.08 4.35 13.50
CA ALA A 103 0.81 5.78 13.54
C ALA A 103 -0.69 6.08 13.72
N TYR A 104 -1.58 5.41 13.00
CA TYR A 104 -3.03 5.54 13.23
C TYR A 104 -3.43 5.18 14.65
N THR A 105 -2.90 4.08 15.17
CA THR A 105 -3.23 3.58 16.51
C THR A 105 -2.72 4.52 17.62
N VAL A 106 -1.47 5.00 17.51
CA VAL A 106 -0.87 5.91 18.49
C VAL A 106 -1.52 7.29 18.47
N GLU A 107 -1.83 7.81 17.29
CA GLU A 107 -2.51 9.13 17.15
C GLU A 107 -4.00 9.05 17.52
N GLY A 108 -4.64 7.88 17.38
CA GLY A 108 -6.06 7.67 17.59
C GLY A 108 -6.95 8.06 16.39
N LYS A 109 -6.39 8.73 15.40
CA LYS A 109 -7.05 9.18 14.16
C LYS A 109 -6.04 9.65 13.14
N SER A 110 -6.50 10.04 11.95
CA SER A 110 -5.66 10.76 10.99
C SER A 110 -5.02 12.01 11.62
N SER A 111 -3.71 12.18 11.47
CA SER A 111 -2.93 13.26 12.08
C SER A 111 -2.02 13.92 11.06
N LYS A 112 -2.06 15.26 11.02
CA LYS A 112 -1.24 16.05 10.08
C LYS A 112 0.27 15.97 10.38
N HIS A 113 0.67 15.71 11.63
CA HIS A 113 2.07 15.83 12.07
C HIS A 113 2.61 14.60 12.80
N CYS A 114 1.80 13.59 13.08
CA CYS A 114 2.17 12.38 13.82
C CYS A 114 2.98 12.67 15.10
N LEU A 115 2.56 13.70 15.87
CA LEU A 115 3.36 14.18 16.98
C LEU A 115 3.52 13.16 18.10
N ARG A 116 2.45 12.41 18.43
CA ARG A 116 2.48 11.38 19.47
C ARG A 116 3.37 10.22 19.04
N THR A 117 3.21 9.79 17.80
CA THR A 117 4.02 8.75 17.17
C THR A 117 5.51 9.12 17.19
N LYS A 118 5.84 10.34 16.76
CA LYS A 118 7.23 10.83 16.78
C LYS A 118 7.79 10.94 18.18
N LYS A 119 7.01 11.36 19.17
CA LYS A 119 7.44 11.36 20.59
C LYS A 119 7.72 9.94 21.07
N MET A 120 6.87 8.98 20.71
CA MET A 120 7.07 7.57 21.06
C MET A 120 8.32 6.95 20.41
N MET A 121 8.73 7.46 19.24
CA MET A 121 9.97 7.06 18.56
C MET A 121 11.22 7.65 19.20
N MET A 122 11.13 8.87 19.79
CA MET A 122 12.27 9.65 20.27
C MET A 122 12.62 9.42 21.76
N ALA A 123 11.77 8.75 22.52
CA ALA A 123 11.95 8.66 23.97
C ALA A 123 12.99 7.59 24.35
N ASP A 124 14.21 8.04 24.67
CA ASP A 124 15.36 7.16 24.97
C ASP A 124 15.49 6.73 26.44
N GLU A 125 15.09 7.55 27.41
CA GLU A 125 15.39 7.29 28.82
C GLU A 125 14.29 6.58 29.62
N CYS A 126 13.06 6.53 29.06
CA CYS A 126 11.90 5.92 29.72
C CYS A 126 11.27 4.73 28.97
N GLY A 127 11.95 4.10 28.00
CA GLY A 127 11.47 2.88 27.35
C GLY A 127 10.45 3.07 26.25
N SER A 128 10.21 4.29 25.76
CA SER A 128 9.18 4.52 24.71
C SER A 128 9.62 4.10 23.32
N SER A 129 10.92 4.22 22.98
CA SER A 129 11.45 3.66 21.73
C SER A 129 11.29 2.13 21.70
N LYS A 130 11.46 1.49 22.87
CA LYS A 130 11.21 0.06 23.04
C LYS A 130 9.73 -0.28 22.82
N ALA A 131 8.80 0.52 23.32
CA ALA A 131 7.37 0.34 23.09
C ALA A 131 7.03 0.44 21.59
N MET A 132 7.59 1.43 20.87
CA MET A 132 7.40 1.54 19.41
C MET A 132 7.97 0.33 18.69
N SER A 133 9.17 -0.11 19.00
CA SER A 133 9.80 -1.27 18.37
C SER A 133 9.01 -2.55 18.62
N LEU A 134 8.53 -2.79 19.83
CA LEU A 134 7.68 -3.94 20.18
C LEU A 134 6.34 -3.89 19.43
N PHE A 135 5.74 -2.70 19.31
CA PHE A 135 4.49 -2.53 18.61
C PHE A 135 4.65 -2.76 17.10
N LEU A 136 5.69 -2.19 16.50
CA LEU A 136 6.02 -2.41 15.09
C LEU A 136 6.32 -3.88 14.79
N ASP A 137 7.03 -4.57 15.69
CA ASP A 137 7.34 -5.99 15.54
C ASP A 137 6.07 -6.87 15.57
N LYS A 138 5.16 -6.58 16.51
CA LYS A 138 3.86 -7.25 16.61
C LYS A 138 2.99 -6.99 15.37
N LEU A 139 2.90 -5.74 14.92
CA LEU A 139 2.16 -5.38 13.71
C LEU A 139 2.79 -6.01 12.45
N ALA A 140 4.11 -6.04 12.34
CA ALA A 140 4.80 -6.67 11.21
C ALA A 140 4.44 -8.15 11.07
N THR A 141 4.41 -8.88 12.19
CA THR A 141 4.00 -10.29 12.19
C THR A 141 2.53 -10.44 11.79
N MET A 142 1.65 -9.65 12.39
CA MET A 142 0.21 -9.69 12.08
C MET A 142 -0.06 -9.35 10.61
N ILE A 143 0.58 -8.32 10.07
CA ILE A 143 0.41 -7.89 8.67
C ILE A 143 0.98 -8.92 7.69
N GLY A 144 2.13 -9.51 8.00
CA GLY A 144 2.68 -10.61 7.20
C GLY A 144 1.72 -11.79 7.13
N ASN A 145 1.17 -12.20 8.27
CA ASN A 145 0.18 -13.28 8.35
C ASN A 145 -1.14 -12.91 7.63
N TYR A 146 -1.60 -11.66 7.74
CA TYR A 146 -2.79 -11.20 7.04
C TYR A 146 -2.59 -11.15 5.52
N GLY A 147 -1.40 -10.76 5.04
CA GLY A 147 -1.04 -10.88 3.63
C GLY A 147 -1.07 -12.33 3.14
N CYS A 148 -0.50 -13.26 3.91
CA CYS A 148 -0.60 -14.70 3.63
C CYS A 148 -2.05 -15.17 3.57
N HIS A 149 -2.90 -14.74 4.51
CA HIS A 149 -4.32 -15.08 4.49
C HIS A 149 -5.04 -14.56 3.23
N GLN A 150 -4.73 -13.35 2.77
CA GLN A 150 -5.30 -12.84 1.51
C GLN A 150 -4.86 -13.68 0.29
N ILE A 151 -3.62 -14.15 0.26
CA ILE A 151 -3.12 -15.06 -0.79
C ILE A 151 -3.90 -16.39 -0.75
N GLU A 152 -4.10 -16.97 0.42
CA GLU A 152 -4.90 -18.19 0.62
C GLU A 152 -6.36 -18.02 0.19
N CYS A 153 -6.86 -16.79 0.22
CA CYS A 153 -8.20 -16.44 -0.22
C CYS A 153 -8.30 -16.12 -1.73
N GLY A 154 -7.18 -16.15 -2.46
CA GLY A 154 -7.14 -15.98 -3.91
C GLY A 154 -6.44 -14.73 -4.43
N ALA A 155 -5.84 -13.88 -3.57
CA ALA A 155 -5.03 -12.77 -4.04
C ALA A 155 -3.76 -13.28 -4.75
N GLN A 156 -3.49 -12.74 -5.94
CA GLN A 156 -2.36 -13.13 -6.79
C GLN A 156 -1.17 -12.18 -6.66
N VAL A 157 -1.39 -11.00 -6.10
CA VAL A 157 -0.39 -9.97 -5.82
C VAL A 157 -0.76 -9.31 -4.49
N ILE A 158 0.20 -8.95 -3.66
CA ILE A 158 -0.04 -8.17 -2.44
C ILE A 158 0.65 -6.81 -2.54
N GLN A 159 -0.09 -5.73 -2.30
CA GLN A 159 0.49 -4.40 -2.18
C GLN A 159 0.55 -3.95 -0.72
N VAL A 160 1.74 -3.55 -0.28
CA VAL A 160 2.01 -3.02 1.07
C VAL A 160 2.01 -1.49 0.99
N PHE A 161 1.06 -0.85 1.67
CA PHE A 161 0.90 0.60 1.66
C PHE A 161 1.52 1.26 2.89
N GLU A 162 2.68 1.91 2.72
CA GLU A 162 3.26 2.83 3.72
C GLU A 162 2.72 4.25 3.50
N SER A 163 1.44 4.43 3.77
CA SER A 163 0.69 5.65 3.45
C SER A 163 1.19 6.88 4.21
N TRP A 164 1.83 6.70 5.38
CA TRP A 164 2.33 7.77 6.22
C TRP A 164 3.85 7.94 6.15
N ALA A 165 4.49 7.37 5.14
CA ALA A 165 5.92 7.49 4.89
C ALA A 165 6.39 8.95 4.82
N HIS A 166 5.58 9.84 4.23
CA HIS A 166 5.85 11.30 4.17
C HIS A 166 6.02 11.98 5.53
N GLN A 167 5.65 11.33 6.63
CA GLN A 167 5.86 11.84 7.98
C GLN A 167 7.27 11.55 8.53
N LEU A 168 8.05 10.70 7.85
CA LEU A 168 9.33 10.24 8.33
C LEU A 168 10.49 10.97 7.64
N SER A 169 11.54 11.28 8.41
CA SER A 169 12.84 11.55 7.83
C SER A 169 13.49 10.27 7.29
N PRO A 170 14.49 10.34 6.38
CA PRO A 170 15.19 9.14 5.92
C PRO A 170 15.72 8.27 7.07
N LYS A 171 16.28 8.88 8.10
CA LYS A 171 16.77 8.18 9.29
C LYS A 171 15.65 7.46 10.04
N GLN A 172 14.50 8.11 10.25
CA GLN A 172 13.36 7.51 10.93
C GLN A 172 12.76 6.37 10.11
N PHE A 173 12.70 6.51 8.79
CA PHE A 173 12.27 5.44 7.90
C PHE A 173 13.20 4.21 8.03
N GLU A 174 14.51 4.42 7.95
CA GLU A 174 15.52 3.36 8.07
C GLU A 174 15.48 2.65 9.43
N GLU A 175 15.24 3.39 10.51
CA GLU A 175 15.26 2.86 11.87
C GLU A 175 13.96 2.15 12.26
N PHE A 176 12.79 2.65 11.84
CA PHE A 176 11.49 2.17 12.33
C PHE A 176 10.63 1.52 11.25
N ALA A 177 10.35 2.22 10.15
CA ALA A 177 9.38 1.73 9.17
C ALA A 177 9.94 0.60 8.31
N LYS A 178 11.15 0.78 7.79
CA LYS A 178 11.81 -0.18 6.90
C LYS A 178 11.94 -1.59 7.51
N PRO A 179 12.52 -1.79 8.72
CA PRO A 179 12.68 -3.13 9.28
C PRO A 179 11.34 -3.83 9.53
N ALA A 180 10.33 -3.09 9.96
CA ALA A 180 9.01 -3.64 10.22
C ALA A 180 8.31 -4.06 8.91
N ALA A 181 8.39 -3.24 7.87
CA ALA A 181 7.84 -3.58 6.56
C ALA A 181 8.60 -4.75 5.92
N GLN A 182 9.94 -4.77 6.01
CA GLN A 182 10.77 -5.90 5.56
C GLN A 182 10.36 -7.21 6.25
N LYS A 183 10.10 -7.20 7.56
CA LYS A 183 9.65 -8.38 8.30
C LYS A 183 8.30 -8.88 7.78
N ALA A 184 7.33 -7.99 7.55
CA ALA A 184 6.02 -8.37 7.02
C ALA A 184 6.14 -8.96 5.60
N ILE A 185 6.92 -8.33 4.74
CA ILE A 185 7.19 -8.82 3.37
C ILE A 185 7.89 -10.18 3.42
N LYS A 186 8.90 -10.33 4.28
CA LYS A 186 9.63 -11.59 4.45
C LYS A 186 8.71 -12.74 4.83
N ILE A 187 7.77 -12.55 5.77
CA ILE A 187 6.79 -13.56 6.17
C ILE A 187 5.97 -14.02 4.96
N MET A 188 5.50 -13.08 4.12
CA MET A 188 4.75 -13.42 2.90
C MET A 188 5.61 -14.17 1.89
N LYS A 189 6.85 -13.70 1.64
CA LYS A 189 7.77 -14.31 0.65
C LYS A 189 8.31 -15.67 1.09
N GLU A 190 8.50 -15.91 2.39
CA GLU A 190 8.90 -17.23 2.90
C GLU A 190 7.80 -18.28 2.71
N LYS A 191 6.53 -17.89 2.86
CA LYS A 191 5.40 -18.80 2.71
C LYS A 191 4.94 -18.95 1.26
N TYR A 192 4.98 -17.85 0.50
CA TYR A 192 4.50 -17.75 -0.88
C TYR A 192 5.54 -17.06 -1.77
N PRO A 193 6.68 -17.71 -2.06
CA PRO A 193 7.80 -17.09 -2.78
C PRO A 193 7.44 -16.62 -4.20
N ASP A 194 6.47 -17.27 -4.85
CA ASP A 194 6.06 -16.98 -6.23
C ASP A 194 5.00 -15.86 -6.33
N VAL A 195 4.40 -15.45 -5.20
CA VAL A 195 3.42 -14.36 -5.21
C VAL A 195 4.14 -13.01 -5.12
N PRO A 196 3.97 -12.12 -6.12
CA PRO A 196 4.62 -10.82 -6.10
C PRO A 196 4.12 -9.93 -4.97
N VAL A 197 5.05 -9.21 -4.34
CA VAL A 197 4.77 -8.18 -3.35
C VAL A 197 5.23 -6.84 -3.87
N ILE A 198 4.32 -5.86 -3.87
CA ILE A 198 4.57 -4.47 -4.25
C ILE A 198 4.69 -3.65 -2.97
N TYR A 199 5.72 -2.82 -2.84
CA TYR A 199 5.86 -1.87 -1.73
C TYR A 199 5.66 -0.44 -2.23
N PHE A 200 4.80 0.31 -1.56
CA PHE A 200 4.50 1.72 -1.85
C PHE A 200 4.72 2.59 -0.62
N ALA A 201 5.61 3.58 -0.71
CA ALA A 201 5.85 4.58 0.32
C ALA A 201 5.39 5.96 -0.17
N ASN A 202 4.24 6.44 0.31
CA ASN A 202 3.69 7.74 -0.04
C ASN A 202 4.58 8.89 0.46
N GLY A 203 5.08 9.74 -0.45
CA GLY A 203 6.05 10.78 -0.12
C GLY A 203 7.46 10.27 0.20
N GLY A 204 7.75 9.02 -0.17
CA GLY A 204 9.03 8.35 0.09
C GLY A 204 10.16 8.66 -0.89
N SER A 205 9.99 9.64 -1.77
CA SER A 205 10.99 9.98 -2.80
C SER A 205 12.34 10.40 -2.22
N SER A 206 12.36 11.04 -1.04
CA SER A 206 13.60 11.47 -0.37
C SER A 206 14.47 10.32 0.15
N TYR A 207 13.94 9.11 0.24
CA TYR A 207 14.64 7.90 0.67
C TYR A 207 14.37 6.70 -0.25
N LEU A 208 14.16 6.96 -1.53
CA LEU A 208 13.93 5.93 -2.54
C LEU A 208 15.09 4.91 -2.61
N GLU A 209 16.33 5.36 -2.38
CA GLU A 209 17.50 4.48 -2.29
C GLU A 209 17.35 3.42 -1.18
N LEU A 210 16.75 3.79 -0.03
CA LEU A 210 16.51 2.87 1.10
C LEU A 210 15.40 1.85 0.81
N GLN A 211 14.66 2.03 -0.29
CA GLN A 211 13.60 1.09 -0.68
C GLN A 211 14.10 -0.05 -1.57
N LYS A 212 15.33 0.00 -2.07
CA LYS A 212 15.89 -1.04 -2.96
C LYS A 212 15.89 -2.44 -2.35
N ASP A 213 16.15 -2.54 -1.07
CA ASP A 213 16.30 -3.80 -0.34
C ASP A 213 15.12 -4.11 0.59
N MET A 214 13.93 -3.62 0.24
CA MET A 214 12.70 -3.91 1.00
C MET A 214 12.32 -5.40 1.00
N GLY A 215 12.88 -6.19 0.09
CA GLY A 215 12.48 -7.58 -0.12
C GLY A 215 11.19 -7.71 -0.94
N ALA A 216 10.66 -6.61 -1.46
CA ALA A 216 9.53 -6.59 -2.37
C ALA A 216 9.98 -6.85 -3.81
N ASP A 217 9.10 -7.44 -4.61
CA ASP A 217 9.36 -7.73 -6.03
C ASP A 217 9.22 -6.48 -6.91
N MET A 218 8.51 -5.46 -6.45
CA MET A 218 8.29 -4.21 -7.16
C MET A 218 8.21 -3.03 -6.19
N ILE A 219 8.78 -1.90 -6.57
CA ILE A 219 8.63 -0.63 -5.84
C ILE A 219 7.65 0.26 -6.58
N ALA A 220 6.56 0.62 -5.92
CA ALA A 220 5.61 1.61 -6.41
C ALA A 220 6.06 3.01 -5.97
N VAL A 221 6.16 3.92 -6.93
CA VAL A 221 6.72 5.26 -6.75
C VAL A 221 5.59 6.28 -6.75
N ASP A 222 5.63 7.22 -5.81
CA ASP A 222 4.66 8.31 -5.79
C ASP A 222 4.98 9.41 -6.84
N TRP A 223 4.04 10.31 -7.04
CA TRP A 223 4.12 11.37 -8.05
C TRP A 223 5.15 12.46 -7.75
N SER A 224 5.73 12.51 -6.54
CA SER A 224 6.62 13.61 -6.10
C SER A 224 8.05 13.50 -6.65
N VAL A 225 8.38 12.40 -7.32
CA VAL A 225 9.69 12.19 -7.98
C VAL A 225 9.51 12.02 -9.50
N ASP A 226 10.45 12.56 -10.25
CA ASP A 226 10.50 12.29 -11.71
C ASP A 226 10.81 10.80 -11.97
N MET A 227 10.03 10.16 -12.85
CA MET A 227 10.15 8.72 -13.12
C MET A 227 11.55 8.34 -13.67
N ALA A 228 12.19 9.19 -14.46
CA ALA A 228 13.56 8.92 -14.94
C ALA A 228 14.57 8.97 -13.78
N GLN A 229 14.37 9.87 -12.81
CA GLN A 229 15.18 9.91 -11.61
C GLN A 229 14.93 8.68 -10.74
N ALA A 230 13.69 8.27 -10.55
CA ALA A 230 13.33 7.06 -9.81
C ALA A 230 13.98 5.83 -10.46
N ARG A 231 13.91 5.69 -11.78
CA ARG A 231 14.55 4.60 -12.53
C ARG A 231 16.08 4.63 -12.37
N LYS A 232 16.70 5.81 -12.40
CA LYS A 232 18.14 5.95 -12.16
C LYS A 232 18.55 5.52 -10.76
N ILE A 233 17.76 5.86 -9.75
CA ILE A 233 18.03 5.50 -8.35
C ILE A 233 17.82 4.00 -8.15
N LEU A 234 16.68 3.45 -8.55
CA LEU A 234 16.33 2.04 -8.32
C LEU A 234 17.09 1.07 -9.24
N GLY A 235 17.61 1.54 -10.36
CA GLY A 235 18.29 0.72 -11.36
C GLY A 235 17.31 0.04 -12.33
N SER A 236 17.87 -0.74 -13.29
CA SER A 236 17.07 -1.44 -14.32
C SER A 236 16.42 -2.72 -13.83
N ASP A 237 16.96 -3.31 -12.76
CA ASP A 237 16.64 -4.69 -12.32
C ASP A 237 15.43 -4.73 -11.39
N ILE A 238 15.14 -3.61 -10.69
CA ILE A 238 13.97 -3.51 -9.82
C ILE A 238 12.75 -3.09 -10.65
N PRO A 239 11.70 -3.92 -10.75
CA PRO A 239 10.44 -3.51 -11.33
C PRO A 239 9.86 -2.29 -10.58
N ILE A 240 9.31 -1.34 -11.33
CA ILE A 240 8.68 -0.14 -10.75
C ILE A 240 7.24 0.03 -11.21
N SER A 241 6.44 0.64 -10.35
CA SER A 241 5.06 1.04 -10.65
C SER A 241 4.86 2.53 -10.38
N GLY A 242 3.88 3.12 -11.00
CA GLY A 242 3.50 4.53 -10.81
C GLY A 242 3.75 5.30 -12.10
N ASN A 243 3.95 6.62 -12.10
CA ASN A 243 3.76 7.52 -10.93
C ASN A 243 3.12 8.85 -11.39
N ILE A 244 2.13 8.73 -12.27
CA ILE A 244 1.48 9.94 -12.83
C ILE A 244 0.82 10.73 -11.69
N ASP A 245 1.01 12.06 -11.66
CA ASP A 245 0.31 12.93 -10.73
C ASP A 245 -1.21 12.81 -10.95
N PRO A 246 -2.00 12.42 -9.92
CA PRO A 246 -3.45 12.31 -10.06
C PRO A 246 -4.14 13.60 -10.52
N THR A 247 -3.54 14.76 -10.29
CA THR A 247 -4.11 16.05 -10.71
C THR A 247 -4.15 16.23 -12.22
N ILE A 248 -3.35 15.48 -12.98
CA ILE A 248 -3.36 15.51 -14.45
C ILE A 248 -4.73 15.12 -15.02
N LEU A 249 -5.51 14.29 -14.29
CA LEU A 249 -6.84 13.86 -14.70
C LEU A 249 -7.88 14.99 -14.75
N PHE A 250 -7.54 16.18 -14.28
CA PHE A 250 -8.34 17.40 -14.46
C PHE A 250 -7.90 18.20 -15.70
N GLY A 251 -6.90 17.73 -16.43
CA GLY A 251 -6.39 18.34 -17.64
C GLY A 251 -7.14 17.92 -18.90
N SER A 252 -6.67 18.40 -20.07
CA SER A 252 -7.20 17.98 -21.36
C SER A 252 -6.76 16.53 -21.70
N LYS A 253 -7.48 15.91 -22.65
CA LYS A 253 -7.13 14.58 -23.14
C LYS A 253 -5.69 14.50 -23.62
N GLU A 254 -5.24 15.51 -24.38
CA GLU A 254 -3.87 15.58 -24.93
C GLU A 254 -2.82 15.65 -23.82
N GLN A 255 -3.11 16.38 -22.73
CA GLN A 255 -2.21 16.46 -21.56
C GLN A 255 -2.10 15.12 -20.84
N ILE A 256 -3.21 14.42 -20.68
CA ILE A 256 -3.26 13.09 -20.05
C ILE A 256 -2.49 12.08 -20.90
N GLU A 257 -2.77 12.02 -22.21
CA GLU A 257 -2.06 11.13 -23.13
C GLU A 257 -0.56 11.40 -23.14
N GLN A 258 -0.14 12.67 -23.13
CA GLN A 258 1.28 13.03 -23.09
C GLN A 258 1.92 12.60 -21.78
N ALA A 259 1.25 12.76 -20.63
CA ALA A 259 1.76 12.33 -19.34
C ALA A 259 1.95 10.81 -19.28
N VAL A 260 1.04 10.04 -19.89
CA VAL A 260 1.17 8.57 -20.01
C VAL A 260 2.43 8.20 -20.81
N ARG A 261 2.61 8.78 -21.99
CA ARG A 261 3.78 8.53 -22.86
C ARG A 261 5.08 8.86 -22.14
N ASP A 262 5.15 10.06 -21.55
CA ASP A 262 6.34 10.53 -20.84
C ASP A 262 6.68 9.62 -19.64
N CYS A 263 5.68 9.17 -18.89
CA CYS A 263 5.89 8.27 -17.78
C CYS A 263 6.44 6.90 -18.23
N ILE A 264 5.85 6.30 -19.28
CA ILE A 264 6.29 5.02 -19.84
C ILE A 264 7.73 5.12 -20.35
N ASP A 265 8.06 6.16 -21.14
CA ASP A 265 9.39 6.35 -21.69
C ASP A 265 10.45 6.55 -20.61
N LYS A 266 10.16 7.39 -19.61
CA LYS A 266 11.03 7.67 -18.46
C LYS A 266 11.25 6.43 -17.58
N ALA A 267 10.28 5.54 -17.52
CA ALA A 267 10.39 4.28 -16.78
C ALA A 267 11.25 3.22 -17.48
N GLY A 268 11.66 3.45 -18.71
CA GLY A 268 12.49 2.55 -19.52
C GLY A 268 11.75 1.93 -20.71
N GLY A 269 10.57 2.43 -21.03
CA GLY A 269 9.75 2.01 -22.16
C GLY A 269 8.70 0.94 -21.82
N PRO A 270 7.89 0.55 -22.82
CA PRO A 270 6.84 -0.45 -22.66
C PRO A 270 7.35 -1.79 -22.12
N GLY A 271 6.58 -2.40 -21.22
CA GLY A 271 6.92 -3.68 -20.58
C GLY A 271 8.00 -3.58 -19.48
N LYS A 272 8.47 -2.37 -19.15
CA LYS A 272 9.48 -2.14 -18.12
C LYS A 272 8.91 -1.62 -16.80
N HIS A 273 7.64 -1.22 -16.77
CA HIS A 273 6.97 -0.79 -15.56
C HIS A 273 5.47 -1.02 -15.61
N LEU A 274 4.82 -0.98 -14.46
CA LEU A 274 3.37 -1.02 -14.31
C LEU A 274 2.87 0.42 -14.16
N LEU A 275 2.24 0.95 -15.22
CA LEU A 275 1.70 2.31 -15.16
C LEU A 275 0.61 2.42 -14.11
N ASN A 276 0.71 3.43 -13.28
CA ASN A 276 -0.32 3.79 -12.31
C ASN A 276 -0.24 5.30 -12.01
N LEU A 277 -1.25 5.81 -11.33
CA LEU A 277 -1.12 7.10 -10.67
C LEU A 277 -0.15 6.98 -9.48
N GLY A 278 0.53 8.04 -9.13
CA GLY A 278 1.41 8.09 -7.96
C GLY A 278 0.67 8.23 -6.62
N HIS A 279 -0.65 8.26 -6.63
CA HIS A 279 -1.57 8.20 -5.49
C HIS A 279 -2.99 7.87 -5.99
N GLY A 280 -3.94 7.67 -5.09
CA GLY A 280 -5.35 7.48 -5.45
C GLY A 280 -5.94 8.68 -6.22
N VAL A 281 -6.99 8.43 -6.99
CA VAL A 281 -7.75 9.47 -7.69
C VAL A 281 -8.35 10.48 -6.70
N MET A 282 -8.42 11.74 -7.11
CA MET A 282 -8.99 12.80 -6.29
C MET A 282 -10.52 12.85 -6.44
N GLN A 283 -11.18 13.34 -5.39
CA GLN A 283 -12.61 13.58 -5.47
C GLN A 283 -12.92 14.57 -6.59
N GLY A 284 -13.91 14.22 -7.43
CA GLY A 284 -14.30 15.04 -8.58
C GLY A 284 -13.49 14.79 -9.84
N THR A 285 -12.59 13.80 -9.86
CA THR A 285 -11.92 13.35 -11.09
C THR A 285 -12.98 12.96 -12.14
N PRO A 286 -12.93 13.53 -13.38
CA PRO A 286 -13.83 13.13 -14.46
C PRO A 286 -13.62 11.66 -14.83
N GLU A 287 -14.71 10.90 -14.97
CA GLU A 287 -14.65 9.46 -15.33
C GLU A 287 -13.98 9.24 -16.69
N GLU A 288 -14.29 10.10 -17.68
CA GLU A 288 -13.68 10.03 -19.01
C GLU A 288 -12.15 10.22 -18.98
N ALA A 289 -11.62 11.01 -18.04
CA ALA A 289 -10.18 11.23 -17.91
C ALA A 289 -9.43 9.96 -17.52
N VAL A 290 -10.04 9.13 -16.67
CA VAL A 290 -9.50 7.80 -16.33
C VAL A 290 -9.51 6.90 -17.56
N GLY A 291 -10.59 6.94 -18.35
CA GLY A 291 -10.67 6.21 -19.63
C GLY A 291 -9.55 6.60 -20.59
N TRP A 292 -9.29 7.91 -20.79
CA TRP A 292 -8.22 8.38 -21.68
C TRP A 292 -6.83 7.91 -21.22
N LEU A 293 -6.57 7.90 -19.91
CA LEU A 293 -5.32 7.40 -19.35
C LEU A 293 -5.13 5.91 -19.66
N VAL A 294 -6.15 5.10 -19.41
CA VAL A 294 -6.08 3.65 -19.64
C VAL A 294 -5.96 3.32 -21.14
N ASP A 295 -6.74 3.99 -21.98
CA ASP A 295 -6.72 3.79 -23.44
C ASP A 295 -5.33 4.12 -24.00
N GLU A 296 -4.74 5.25 -23.58
CA GLU A 296 -3.40 5.63 -24.03
C GLU A 296 -2.33 4.66 -23.54
N CYS A 297 -2.42 4.19 -22.29
CA CYS A 297 -1.51 3.18 -21.77
C CYS A 297 -1.53 1.89 -22.60
N LYS A 298 -2.72 1.42 -23.01
CA LYS A 298 -2.87 0.22 -23.85
C LYS A 298 -2.40 0.45 -25.30
N ARG A 299 -2.57 1.65 -25.81
CA ARG A 299 -2.26 2.02 -27.21
C ARG A 299 -0.78 2.28 -27.42
N TYR A 300 -0.11 2.90 -26.45
CA TYR A 300 1.25 3.39 -26.62
C TYR A 300 2.27 2.24 -26.66
N LYS A 301 3.10 2.21 -27.74
CA LYS A 301 4.11 1.17 -27.97
C LYS A 301 5.55 1.66 -27.80
N GLY A 302 5.75 2.92 -27.39
CA GLY A 302 7.07 3.53 -27.23
C GLY A 302 7.45 4.46 -28.38
N LYS A 303 8.51 5.26 -28.17
CA LYS A 303 8.99 6.23 -29.16
C LYS A 303 9.55 5.62 -30.43
N ASP A 304 10.05 4.39 -30.32
CA ASP A 304 10.78 3.71 -31.39
C ASP A 304 9.96 2.58 -32.05
N ALA A 305 8.63 2.58 -31.82
CA ALA A 305 7.72 1.53 -32.33
C ALA A 305 7.03 1.91 -33.64
#